data_a22994bbb73cc85cb50ba1c91ea260da
#
_entry.id   a22994bbb73cc85cb50ba1c91ea260da
#
_cell.length_a   1.000
_cell.length_b   1.000
_cell.length_c   1.000
_cell.angle_alpha   90.00
_cell.angle_beta   90.00
_cell.angle_gamma   90.00
#
_symmetry.space_group_name_H-M   'P 1'
#
loop_
_entity.id
_entity.type
_entity.pdbx_description
1 polymer ?
#
loop_
_entity_poly.entity_id
_entity_poly.type
_entity_poly.pdbx_seq_one_letter_code
_entity_poly.pdbx_strand_id
1 'polypeptide(L)'
;MNSRYVGYICCALAMIGVGSTVVVSKSIAAGLPPFSATALRFAIAFPLFVLVMRWRGVRWPRLDRRDTALVIAQAAAGSVGYTVLLISGMKLASAGDAGVIAGTLPAVSAMVAMLALGERPSPALLGAIVLATAGVLACTVYAGDNAAPHAGGSIVGNLLVFAAIVCEALFILLNRKLRTPVAPLPLSASMCGIGFAVSIVPACFEQAWNMPIDAAALGGVLYYALVPTVAGFVLWYEGAARVSGAEAGLMTALVPVSALALAALLLREPVSAAQLTGVACVLGAVMLATFGQSLGARKMA
;
A
#
# COMPACT_ATOMS: atom_id res chain seq x y z
N MET A 1 28.74 -8.50 6.73
CA MET A 1 27.70 -7.46 7.00
C MET A 1 26.82 -7.96 8.14
N ASN A 2 26.60 -7.16 9.18
CA ASN A 2 25.77 -7.59 10.31
C ASN A 2 24.35 -7.89 9.81
N SER A 3 23.79 -9.04 10.13
CA SER A 3 22.46 -9.53 9.66
C SER A 3 21.35 -8.48 9.84
N ARG A 4 21.45 -7.64 10.87
CA ARG A 4 20.50 -6.58 11.20
C ARG A 4 20.52 -5.41 10.20
N TYR A 5 21.71 -5.00 9.72
CA TYR A 5 21.83 -3.97 8.69
C TYR A 5 21.22 -4.41 7.35
N VAL A 6 21.38 -5.69 6.99
CA VAL A 6 20.69 -6.25 5.82
C VAL A 6 19.18 -6.16 5.99
N GLY A 7 18.67 -6.42 7.20
CA GLY A 7 17.26 -6.27 7.54
C GLY A 7 16.73 -4.85 7.29
N TYR A 8 17.44 -3.83 7.77
CA TYR A 8 17.05 -2.42 7.54
C TYR A 8 17.05 -2.05 6.06
N ILE A 9 18.09 -2.44 5.31
CA ILE A 9 18.18 -2.16 3.88
C ILE A 9 17.02 -2.80 3.12
N CYS A 10 16.73 -4.08 3.41
CA CYS A 10 15.61 -4.78 2.77
C CYS A 10 14.25 -4.12 3.07
N CYS A 11 13.98 -3.80 4.33
CA CYS A 11 12.74 -3.09 4.70
C CYS A 11 12.66 -1.70 4.06
N ALA A 12 13.76 -0.94 4.05
CA ALA A 12 13.80 0.38 3.45
C ALA A 12 13.51 0.32 1.94
N LEU A 13 14.18 -0.57 1.21
CA LEU A 13 13.96 -0.76 -0.24
C LEU A 13 12.52 -1.21 -0.54
N ALA A 14 11.96 -2.11 0.28
CA ALA A 14 10.57 -2.50 0.15
C ALA A 14 9.61 -1.32 0.30
N MET A 15 9.81 -0.47 1.31
CA MET A 15 8.96 0.68 1.58
C MET A 15 9.12 1.80 0.55
N ILE A 16 10.32 2.03 0.04
CA ILE A 16 10.56 2.92 -1.10
C ILE A 16 9.83 2.39 -2.34
N GLY A 17 9.87 1.07 -2.58
CA GLY A 17 9.11 0.40 -3.63
C GLY A 17 7.60 0.61 -3.47
N VAL A 18 7.06 0.52 -2.25
CA VAL A 18 5.65 0.84 -1.97
C VAL A 18 5.36 2.31 -2.24
N GLY A 19 6.19 3.25 -1.79
CA GLY A 19 6.00 4.68 -2.09
C GLY A 19 6.01 5.00 -3.58
N SER A 20 6.82 4.28 -4.37
CA SER A 20 6.86 4.45 -5.82
C SER A 20 5.56 4.03 -6.52
N THR A 21 4.72 3.17 -5.89
CA THR A 21 3.44 2.75 -6.48
C THR A 21 2.51 3.92 -6.75
N VAL A 22 2.56 4.96 -5.91
CA VAL A 22 1.75 6.16 -6.07
C VAL A 22 2.09 6.87 -7.38
N VAL A 23 3.38 7.10 -7.62
CA VAL A 23 3.87 7.78 -8.83
C VAL A 23 3.60 6.95 -10.08
N VAL A 24 3.92 5.66 -10.02
CA VAL A 24 3.72 4.74 -11.16
C VAL A 24 2.23 4.53 -11.46
N SER A 25 1.37 4.51 -10.44
CA SER A 25 -0.09 4.45 -10.65
C SER A 25 -0.61 5.65 -11.44
N LYS A 26 0.02 6.83 -11.35
CA LYS A 26 -0.34 7.99 -12.17
C LYS A 26 -0.03 7.75 -13.64
N SER A 27 1.14 7.19 -13.94
CA SER A 27 1.51 6.82 -15.31
C SER A 27 0.60 5.73 -15.88
N ILE A 28 0.26 4.72 -15.08
CA ILE A 28 -0.68 3.67 -15.47
C ILE A 28 -2.07 4.26 -15.75
N ALA A 29 -2.55 5.14 -14.85
CA ALA A 29 -3.87 5.76 -14.93
C ALA A 29 -4.08 6.62 -16.20
N ALA A 30 -2.99 7.13 -16.78
CA ALA A 30 -3.03 7.92 -18.01
C ALA A 30 -3.31 7.06 -19.27
N GLY A 31 -2.89 5.79 -19.29
CA GLY A 31 -2.96 4.97 -20.50
C GLY A 31 -3.72 3.65 -20.35
N LEU A 32 -4.10 3.23 -19.14
CA LEU A 32 -4.80 1.96 -18.93
C LEU A 32 -5.97 2.09 -17.93
N PRO A 33 -7.08 1.38 -18.19
CA PRO A 33 -8.17 1.26 -17.24
C PRO A 33 -7.74 0.48 -15.98
N PRO A 34 -8.33 0.78 -14.81
CA PRO A 34 -7.85 0.26 -13.53
C PRO A 34 -7.89 -1.26 -13.38
N PHE A 35 -9.00 -1.90 -13.80
CA PHE A 35 -9.12 -3.35 -13.70
C PHE A 35 -8.22 -4.08 -14.69
N SER A 36 -8.06 -3.56 -15.90
CA SER A 36 -7.16 -4.10 -16.92
C SER A 36 -5.70 -4.03 -16.48
N ALA A 37 -5.28 -2.90 -15.93
CA ALA A 37 -3.95 -2.73 -15.35
C ALA A 37 -3.72 -3.70 -14.17
N THR A 38 -4.72 -3.87 -13.30
CA THR A 38 -4.67 -4.77 -12.15
C THR A 38 -4.60 -6.24 -12.58
N ALA A 39 -5.42 -6.65 -13.54
CA ALA A 39 -5.39 -8.00 -14.09
C ALA A 39 -4.04 -8.32 -14.74
N LEU A 40 -3.52 -7.41 -15.57
CA LEU A 40 -2.22 -7.57 -16.23
C LEU A 40 -1.06 -7.67 -15.21
N ARG A 41 -1.07 -6.82 -14.17
CA ARG A 41 -0.10 -6.89 -13.07
C ARG A 41 -0.08 -8.28 -12.43
N PHE A 42 -1.24 -8.82 -12.10
CA PHE A 42 -1.32 -10.12 -11.45
C PHE A 42 -1.05 -11.28 -12.41
N ALA A 43 -1.40 -11.16 -13.70
CA ALA A 43 -1.01 -12.12 -14.74
C ALA A 43 0.51 -12.26 -14.85
N ILE A 44 1.26 -11.17 -14.60
CA ILE A 44 2.73 -11.19 -14.61
C ILE A 44 3.27 -11.72 -13.26
N ALA A 45 2.75 -11.22 -12.13
CA ALA A 45 3.29 -11.53 -10.81
C ALA A 45 2.99 -12.97 -10.36
N PHE A 46 1.80 -13.50 -10.67
CA PHE A 46 1.37 -14.83 -10.25
C PHE A 46 2.31 -15.96 -10.72
N PRO A 47 2.62 -16.10 -12.02
CA PRO A 47 3.53 -17.16 -12.48
C PRO A 47 4.92 -17.02 -11.89
N LEU A 48 5.41 -15.80 -11.64
CA LEU A 48 6.70 -15.58 -10.99
C LEU A 48 6.70 -16.10 -9.55
N PHE A 49 5.66 -15.83 -8.77
CA PHE A 49 5.53 -16.40 -7.43
C PHE A 49 5.44 -17.93 -7.45
N VAL A 50 4.67 -18.50 -8.39
CA VAL A 50 4.57 -19.95 -8.56
C VAL A 50 5.94 -20.57 -8.91
N LEU A 51 6.71 -19.91 -9.78
CA LEU A 51 8.05 -20.36 -10.15
C LEU A 51 8.99 -20.33 -8.92
N VAL A 52 8.98 -19.25 -8.14
CA VAL A 52 9.79 -19.14 -6.91
C VAL A 52 9.35 -20.17 -5.88
N MET A 53 8.03 -20.42 -5.72
CA MET A 53 7.53 -21.47 -4.81
C MET A 53 8.03 -22.85 -5.23
N ARG A 54 7.99 -23.18 -6.53
CA ARG A 54 8.50 -24.45 -7.06
C ARG A 54 10.00 -24.59 -6.83
N TRP A 55 10.75 -23.54 -7.12
CA TRP A 55 12.21 -23.52 -6.94
C TRP A 55 12.62 -23.70 -5.46
N ARG A 56 11.86 -23.08 -4.54
CA ARG A 56 12.10 -23.20 -3.09
C ARG A 56 11.43 -24.43 -2.45
N GLY A 57 10.73 -25.27 -3.21
CA GLY A 57 10.00 -26.43 -2.70
C GLY A 57 8.85 -26.11 -1.74
N VAL A 58 8.32 -24.87 -1.79
CA VAL A 58 7.24 -24.41 -0.92
C VAL A 58 5.90 -24.91 -1.45
N ARG A 59 5.11 -25.53 -0.58
CA ARG A 59 3.79 -26.08 -0.94
C ARG A 59 2.68 -25.05 -0.73
N TRP A 60 1.57 -25.22 -1.48
CA TRP A 60 0.36 -24.45 -1.28
C TRP A 60 -0.22 -24.69 0.11
N PRO A 61 -0.78 -23.64 0.77
CA PRO A 61 -1.39 -23.78 2.08
C PRO A 61 -2.67 -24.61 1.99
N ARG A 62 -2.89 -25.48 2.96
CA ARG A 62 -4.18 -26.19 3.12
C ARG A 62 -5.06 -25.36 4.04
N LEU A 63 -6.03 -24.67 3.48
CA LEU A 63 -6.95 -23.80 4.19
C LEU A 63 -8.32 -24.48 4.36
N ASP A 64 -8.97 -24.26 5.48
CA ASP A 64 -10.37 -24.60 5.66
C ASP A 64 -11.29 -23.64 4.87
N ARG A 65 -12.59 -23.90 4.83
CA ARG A 65 -13.56 -23.08 4.09
C ARG A 65 -13.58 -21.63 4.59
N ARG A 66 -13.44 -21.43 5.90
CA ARG A 66 -13.45 -20.08 6.51
C ARG A 66 -12.18 -19.31 6.14
N ASP A 67 -11.01 -19.89 6.31
CA ASP A 67 -9.75 -19.26 5.98
C ASP A 67 -9.63 -19.01 4.47
N THR A 68 -10.15 -19.92 3.64
CA THR A 68 -10.26 -19.70 2.18
C THR A 68 -11.13 -18.47 1.87
N ALA A 69 -12.30 -18.33 2.50
CA ALA A 69 -13.16 -17.15 2.30
C ALA A 69 -12.49 -15.87 2.77
N LEU A 70 -11.75 -15.91 3.90
CA LEU A 70 -10.97 -14.76 4.38
C LEU A 70 -9.84 -14.37 3.40
N VAL A 71 -9.14 -15.33 2.82
CA VAL A 71 -8.08 -15.10 1.82
C VAL A 71 -8.66 -14.51 0.53
N ILE A 72 -9.84 -14.97 0.09
CA ILE A 72 -10.54 -14.38 -1.06
C ILE A 72 -10.97 -12.94 -0.76
N ALA A 73 -11.58 -12.68 0.40
CA ALA A 73 -11.97 -11.34 0.82
C ALA A 73 -10.75 -10.41 0.95
N GLN A 74 -9.64 -10.92 1.49
CA GLN A 74 -8.37 -10.23 1.61
C GLN A 74 -7.81 -9.85 0.24
N ALA A 75 -7.83 -10.76 -0.73
CA ALA A 75 -7.37 -10.48 -2.10
C ALA A 75 -8.28 -9.48 -2.81
N ALA A 76 -9.60 -9.61 -2.65
CA ALA A 76 -10.56 -8.68 -3.25
C ALA A 76 -10.40 -7.25 -2.69
N ALA A 77 -10.26 -7.10 -1.38
CA ALA A 77 -10.04 -5.79 -0.76
C ALA A 77 -8.62 -5.26 -1.04
N GLY A 78 -7.59 -5.91 -0.50
CA GLY A 78 -6.24 -5.37 -0.47
C GLY A 78 -5.49 -5.47 -1.80
N SER A 79 -5.72 -6.54 -2.58
CA SER A 79 -5.01 -6.66 -3.86
C SER A 79 -5.73 -5.95 -5.00
N VAL A 80 -7.04 -6.21 -5.17
CA VAL A 80 -7.82 -5.63 -6.28
C VAL A 80 -8.36 -4.25 -5.88
N GLY A 81 -9.11 -4.15 -4.79
CA GLY A 81 -9.73 -2.91 -4.34
C GLY A 81 -8.72 -1.78 -4.14
N TYR A 82 -7.64 -2.06 -3.40
CA TYR A 82 -6.54 -1.11 -3.24
C TYR A 82 -6.01 -0.60 -4.58
N THR A 83 -5.64 -1.52 -5.49
CA THR A 83 -5.00 -1.14 -6.76
C THR A 83 -5.95 -0.37 -7.68
N VAL A 84 -7.19 -0.85 -7.80
CA VAL A 84 -8.21 -0.19 -8.65
C VAL A 84 -8.55 1.21 -8.13
N LEU A 85 -8.75 1.35 -6.82
CA LEU A 85 -9.05 2.64 -6.20
C LEU A 85 -7.86 3.59 -6.28
N LEU A 86 -6.63 3.10 -6.07
CA LEU A 86 -5.42 3.91 -6.20
C LEU A 86 -5.26 4.41 -7.64
N ILE A 87 -5.31 3.54 -8.65
CA ILE A 87 -5.18 3.93 -10.06
C ILE A 87 -6.31 4.90 -10.45
N SER A 88 -7.55 4.65 -10.01
CA SER A 88 -8.69 5.55 -10.27
C SER A 88 -8.51 6.90 -9.59
N GLY A 89 -8.03 6.92 -8.35
CA GLY A 89 -7.74 8.14 -7.61
C GLY A 89 -6.63 8.95 -8.25
N MET A 90 -5.59 8.29 -8.76
CA MET A 90 -4.44 8.94 -9.42
C MET A 90 -4.77 9.62 -10.76
N LYS A 91 -5.95 9.37 -11.33
CA LYS A 91 -6.47 10.17 -12.45
C LYS A 91 -6.82 11.61 -12.04
N LEU A 92 -7.14 11.82 -10.76
CA LEU A 92 -7.71 13.06 -10.22
C LEU A 92 -6.85 13.67 -9.10
N ALA A 93 -6.04 12.88 -8.40
CA ALA A 93 -5.19 13.30 -7.29
C ALA A 93 -3.79 13.68 -7.75
N SER A 94 -3.10 14.54 -6.97
CA SER A 94 -1.66 14.72 -7.10
C SER A 94 -0.92 13.52 -6.48
N ALA A 95 0.27 13.19 -7.00
CA ALA A 95 1.06 12.10 -6.44
C ALA A 95 1.60 12.46 -5.04
N GLY A 96 1.85 13.76 -4.79
CA GLY A 96 2.24 14.25 -3.48
C GLY A 96 1.16 14.03 -2.42
N ASP A 97 -0.09 14.42 -2.70
CA ASP A 97 -1.21 14.23 -1.77
C ASP A 97 -1.49 12.75 -1.53
N ALA A 98 -1.49 11.95 -2.60
CA ALA A 98 -1.67 10.51 -2.50
C ALA A 98 -0.57 9.84 -1.65
N GLY A 99 0.67 10.32 -1.73
CA GLY A 99 1.78 9.88 -0.87
C GLY A 99 1.54 10.15 0.60
N VAL A 100 1.06 11.35 0.94
CA VAL A 100 0.69 11.69 2.34
C VAL A 100 -0.44 10.80 2.83
N ILE A 101 -1.49 10.63 2.03
CA ILE A 101 -2.64 9.76 2.36
C ILE A 101 -2.16 8.31 2.57
N ALA A 102 -1.29 7.80 1.70
CA ALA A 102 -0.73 6.45 1.84
C ALA A 102 0.04 6.26 3.15
N GLY A 103 0.73 7.29 3.63
CA GLY A 103 1.42 7.26 4.91
C GLY A 103 0.52 7.14 6.13
N THR A 104 -0.80 7.36 6.01
CA THR A 104 -1.75 7.20 7.12
C THR A 104 -2.14 5.74 7.39
N LEU A 105 -1.69 4.79 6.57
CA LEU A 105 -2.04 3.38 6.70
C LEU A 105 -1.93 2.82 8.14
N PRO A 106 -0.90 3.11 8.94
CA PRO A 106 -0.83 2.62 10.31
C PRO A 106 -1.99 3.11 11.18
N ALA A 107 -2.36 4.40 11.06
CA ALA A 107 -3.46 4.98 11.82
C ALA A 107 -4.83 4.42 11.37
N VAL A 108 -5.05 4.29 10.06
CA VAL A 108 -6.26 3.71 9.49
C VAL A 108 -6.39 2.23 9.86
N SER A 109 -5.29 1.46 9.80
CA SER A 109 -5.27 0.04 10.20
C SER A 109 -5.63 -0.13 11.68
N ALA A 110 -5.12 0.75 12.54
CA ALA A 110 -5.44 0.75 13.95
C ALA A 110 -6.92 1.09 14.18
N MET A 111 -7.47 2.09 13.50
CA MET A 111 -8.87 2.46 13.59
C MET A 111 -9.79 1.33 13.11
N VAL A 112 -9.46 0.68 12.00
CA VAL A 112 -10.21 -0.48 11.48
C VAL A 112 -10.17 -1.65 12.48
N ALA A 113 -9.01 -1.92 13.10
CA ALA A 113 -8.89 -2.96 14.13
C ALA A 113 -9.74 -2.63 15.38
N MET A 114 -9.75 -1.39 15.82
CA MET A 114 -10.60 -0.95 16.94
C MET A 114 -12.09 -1.18 16.65
N LEU A 115 -12.56 -0.76 15.49
CA LEU A 115 -13.97 -0.88 15.09
C LEU A 115 -14.39 -2.35 14.88
N ALA A 116 -13.51 -3.18 14.30
CA ALA A 116 -13.83 -4.55 13.92
C ALA A 116 -13.54 -5.60 15.01
N LEU A 117 -12.63 -5.30 15.95
CA LEU A 117 -12.23 -6.22 17.03
C LEU A 117 -12.66 -5.70 18.42
N GLY A 118 -13.20 -4.48 18.52
CA GLY A 118 -13.55 -3.87 19.80
C GLY A 118 -12.34 -3.56 20.68
N GLU A 119 -11.15 -3.45 20.09
CA GLU A 119 -9.91 -3.13 20.81
C GLU A 119 -9.99 -1.69 21.37
N ARG A 120 -9.56 -1.52 22.64
CA ARG A 120 -9.49 -0.18 23.22
C ARG A 120 -8.20 0.51 22.79
N PRO A 121 -8.27 1.70 22.18
CA PRO A 121 -7.08 2.42 21.75
C PRO A 121 -6.25 2.91 22.93
N SER A 122 -4.93 2.79 22.82
CA SER A 122 -4.04 3.50 23.74
C SER A 122 -4.07 5.01 23.47
N PRO A 123 -3.79 5.88 24.47
CA PRO A 123 -3.71 7.32 24.24
C PRO A 123 -2.71 7.71 23.14
N ALA A 124 -1.59 6.98 23.03
CA ALA A 124 -0.62 7.19 21.98
C ALA A 124 -1.19 6.87 20.57
N LEU A 125 -2.03 5.83 20.47
CA LEU A 125 -2.70 5.47 19.22
C LEU A 125 -3.75 6.50 18.82
N LEU A 126 -4.52 7.03 19.80
CA LEU A 126 -5.45 8.14 19.55
C LEU A 126 -4.71 9.38 19.06
N GLY A 127 -3.60 9.74 19.69
CA GLY A 127 -2.74 10.84 19.23
C GLY A 127 -2.21 10.63 17.82
N ALA A 128 -1.79 9.41 17.48
CA ALA A 128 -1.36 9.06 16.13
C ALA A 128 -2.48 9.20 15.09
N ILE A 129 -3.70 8.76 15.41
CA ILE A 129 -4.87 8.91 14.53
C ILE A 129 -5.20 10.39 14.29
N VAL A 130 -5.24 11.19 15.37
CA VAL A 130 -5.51 12.63 15.25
C VAL A 130 -4.45 13.32 14.39
N LEU A 131 -3.18 13.02 14.63
CA LEU A 131 -2.07 13.63 13.90
C LEU A 131 -2.06 13.22 12.41
N ALA A 132 -2.31 11.95 12.12
CA ALA A 132 -2.44 11.46 10.74
C ALA A 132 -3.63 12.12 10.02
N THR A 133 -4.78 12.24 10.71
CA THR A 133 -5.97 12.90 10.16
C THR A 133 -5.69 14.37 9.87
N ALA A 134 -5.03 15.09 10.79
CA ALA A 134 -4.64 16.47 10.58
C ALA A 134 -3.71 16.62 9.36
N GLY A 135 -2.77 15.70 9.16
CA GLY A 135 -1.89 15.66 7.97
C GLY A 135 -2.66 15.52 6.66
N VAL A 136 -3.63 14.60 6.61
CA VAL A 136 -4.49 14.43 5.40
C VAL A 136 -5.35 15.66 5.16
N LEU A 137 -5.96 16.20 6.20
CA LEU A 137 -6.79 17.41 6.08
C LEU A 137 -5.96 18.60 5.59
N ALA A 138 -4.73 18.78 6.09
CA ALA A 138 -3.83 19.82 5.62
C ALA A 138 -3.61 19.72 4.10
N CYS A 139 -3.33 18.53 3.56
CA CYS A 139 -3.17 18.33 2.12
C CYS A 139 -4.46 18.55 1.34
N THR A 140 -5.60 18.09 1.86
CA THR A 140 -6.87 18.09 1.12
C THR A 140 -7.52 19.48 1.08
N VAL A 141 -7.44 20.24 2.19
CA VAL A 141 -8.07 21.57 2.30
C VAL A 141 -7.24 22.64 1.59
N TYR A 142 -5.93 22.62 1.78
CA TYR A 142 -5.05 23.63 1.13
C TYR A 142 -4.88 23.41 -0.38
N ALA A 143 -5.21 22.22 -0.90
CA ALA A 143 -5.29 22.00 -2.34
C ALA A 143 -6.38 22.83 -3.02
N GLY A 144 -7.41 23.28 -2.26
CA GLY A 144 -8.53 24.07 -2.77
C GLY A 144 -8.25 25.58 -2.94
N ASP A 145 -7.38 26.17 -2.10
CA ASP A 145 -7.29 27.64 -1.99
C ASP A 145 -6.20 28.30 -2.84
N ASN A 146 -5.19 27.57 -3.32
CA ASN A 146 -4.04 28.16 -4.02
C ASN A 146 -3.63 27.44 -5.31
N ALA A 147 -4.45 26.57 -5.85
CA ALA A 147 -4.11 25.82 -7.05
C ALA A 147 -4.40 26.65 -8.30
N ALA A 148 -3.36 26.96 -9.08
CA ALA A 148 -3.53 27.08 -10.53
C ALA A 148 -4.33 25.87 -11.02
N PRO A 149 -5.21 25.97 -12.04
CA PRO A 149 -6.18 24.94 -12.42
C PRO A 149 -5.62 23.52 -12.70
N HIS A 150 -4.31 23.34 -12.56
CA HIS A 150 -3.56 22.12 -12.92
C HIS A 150 -2.67 21.57 -11.79
N ALA A 151 -2.64 22.18 -10.60
CA ALA A 151 -1.68 21.81 -9.53
C ALA A 151 -2.32 21.23 -8.25
N GLY A 152 -3.63 21.30 -8.07
CA GLY A 152 -4.33 20.78 -6.90
C GLY A 152 -5.09 19.50 -7.21
N GLY A 153 -4.86 18.45 -6.40
CA GLY A 153 -5.61 17.21 -6.49
C GLY A 153 -7.08 17.42 -6.17
N SER A 154 -7.95 16.74 -6.90
CA SER A 154 -9.40 16.73 -6.63
C SER A 154 -9.69 16.04 -5.29
N ILE A 155 -10.63 16.60 -4.51
CA ILE A 155 -11.18 15.95 -3.29
C ILE A 155 -11.65 14.52 -3.59
N VAL A 156 -12.29 14.31 -4.74
CA VAL A 156 -12.74 12.98 -5.17
C VAL A 156 -11.55 12.05 -5.38
N GLY A 157 -10.46 12.53 -6.00
CA GLY A 157 -9.22 11.75 -6.16
C GLY A 157 -8.62 11.36 -4.83
N ASN A 158 -8.51 12.28 -3.89
CA ASN A 158 -8.00 12.04 -2.55
C ASN A 158 -8.88 11.07 -1.73
N LEU A 159 -10.22 11.16 -1.88
CA LEU A 159 -11.15 10.20 -1.27
C LEU A 159 -10.98 8.78 -1.85
N LEU A 160 -10.76 8.64 -3.15
CA LEU A 160 -10.48 7.34 -3.78
C LEU A 160 -9.16 6.76 -3.28
N VAL A 161 -8.11 7.57 -3.14
CA VAL A 161 -6.84 7.15 -2.56
C VAL A 161 -7.04 6.74 -1.09
N PHE A 162 -7.79 7.52 -0.30
CA PHE A 162 -8.08 7.14 1.09
C PHE A 162 -8.87 5.84 1.18
N ALA A 163 -9.86 5.61 0.29
CA ALA A 163 -10.59 4.35 0.21
C ALA A 163 -9.65 3.17 -0.15
N ALA A 164 -8.63 3.39 -0.98
CA ALA A 164 -7.59 2.39 -1.23
C ALA A 164 -6.83 2.04 0.06
N ILE A 165 -6.47 3.03 0.88
CA ILE A 165 -5.80 2.79 2.18
C ILE A 165 -6.70 2.04 3.17
N VAL A 166 -8.01 2.30 3.15
CA VAL A 166 -8.99 1.51 3.95
C VAL A 166 -9.01 0.05 3.45
N CYS A 167 -8.97 -0.19 2.15
CA CYS A 167 -8.87 -1.54 1.59
C CYS A 167 -7.59 -2.26 2.04
N GLU A 168 -6.46 -1.55 2.09
CA GLU A 168 -5.18 -2.09 2.59
C GLU A 168 -5.26 -2.38 4.10
N ALA A 169 -5.91 -1.53 4.89
CA ALA A 169 -6.15 -1.77 6.30
C ALA A 169 -7.03 -3.02 6.53
N LEU A 170 -8.07 -3.21 5.71
CA LEU A 170 -8.89 -4.43 5.71
C LEU A 170 -8.07 -5.67 5.36
N PHE A 171 -7.16 -5.57 4.38
CA PHE A 171 -6.22 -6.64 4.06
C PHE A 171 -5.42 -7.10 5.29
N ILE A 172 -4.85 -6.14 6.03
CA ILE A 172 -4.08 -6.42 7.25
C ILE A 172 -4.96 -7.06 8.33
N LEU A 173 -6.19 -6.54 8.53
CA LEU A 173 -7.13 -7.08 9.50
C LEU A 173 -7.57 -8.51 9.16
N LEU A 174 -7.93 -8.77 7.90
CA LEU A 174 -8.36 -10.10 7.45
C LEU A 174 -7.24 -11.12 7.59
N ASN A 175 -5.99 -10.72 7.33
CA ASN A 175 -4.83 -11.58 7.54
C ASN A 175 -4.68 -11.99 9.03
N ARG A 176 -4.90 -11.07 9.97
CA ARG A 176 -4.87 -11.36 11.41
C ARG A 176 -5.98 -12.32 11.86
N LYS A 177 -7.08 -12.41 11.13
CA LYS A 177 -8.22 -13.30 11.44
C LYS A 177 -8.05 -14.74 10.94
N LEU A 178 -7.00 -15.02 10.18
CA LEU A 178 -6.68 -16.38 9.76
C LEU A 178 -6.32 -17.25 10.98
N ARG A 179 -6.91 -18.43 11.06
CA ARG A 179 -6.62 -19.43 12.10
C ARG A 179 -5.31 -20.16 11.79
N THR A 180 -5.09 -20.43 10.51
CA THR A 180 -3.89 -21.10 10.03
C THR A 180 -2.89 -20.04 9.55
N PRO A 181 -1.74 -19.88 10.22
CA PRO A 181 -0.71 -18.96 9.72
C PRO A 181 -0.23 -19.41 8.34
N VAL A 182 -0.37 -18.54 7.36
CA VAL A 182 0.09 -18.81 6.00
C VAL A 182 1.46 -18.17 5.82
N ALA A 183 2.42 -18.97 5.33
CA ALA A 183 3.73 -18.43 5.01
C ALA A 183 3.61 -17.33 3.94
N PRO A 184 4.47 -16.30 3.99
CA PRO A 184 4.36 -15.13 3.13
C PRO A 184 4.33 -15.42 1.64
N LEU A 185 5.21 -16.29 1.17
CA LEU A 185 5.34 -16.58 -0.27
C LEU A 185 4.08 -17.25 -0.87
N PRO A 186 3.53 -18.34 -0.29
CA PRO A 186 2.25 -18.89 -0.77
C PRO A 186 1.07 -17.94 -0.57
N LEU A 187 1.09 -17.08 0.45
CA LEU A 187 0.06 -16.05 0.61
C LEU A 187 0.12 -15.04 -0.54
N SER A 188 1.30 -14.52 -0.89
CA SER A 188 1.48 -13.59 -2.02
C SER A 188 1.07 -14.22 -3.35
N ALA A 189 1.44 -15.50 -3.58
CA ALA A 189 1.00 -16.23 -4.76
C ALA A 189 -0.54 -16.36 -4.80
N SER A 190 -1.19 -16.70 -3.68
CA SER A 190 -2.65 -16.78 -3.58
C SER A 190 -3.31 -15.43 -3.84
N MET A 191 -2.77 -14.34 -3.26
CA MET A 191 -3.26 -12.97 -3.49
C MET A 191 -3.20 -12.59 -4.97
N CYS A 192 -2.10 -12.90 -5.65
CA CYS A 192 -1.95 -12.61 -7.08
C CYS A 192 -2.88 -13.48 -7.94
N GLY A 193 -3.02 -14.78 -7.65
CA GLY A 193 -3.90 -15.68 -8.40
C GLY A 193 -5.38 -15.32 -8.25
N ILE A 194 -5.84 -15.10 -7.01
CA ILE A 194 -7.21 -14.68 -6.73
C ILE A 194 -7.43 -13.26 -7.25
N GLY A 195 -6.47 -12.36 -7.07
CA GLY A 195 -6.52 -11.00 -7.59
C GLY A 195 -6.70 -10.97 -9.11
N PHE A 196 -5.99 -11.83 -9.84
CA PHE A 196 -6.19 -12.01 -11.28
C PHE A 196 -7.62 -12.48 -11.59
N ALA A 197 -8.08 -13.55 -10.93
CA ALA A 197 -9.41 -14.10 -11.17
C ALA A 197 -10.54 -13.10 -10.87
N VAL A 198 -10.39 -12.27 -9.84
CA VAL A 198 -11.37 -11.23 -9.48
C VAL A 198 -11.32 -10.05 -10.45
N SER A 199 -10.13 -9.64 -10.91
CA SER A 199 -9.98 -8.46 -11.75
C SER A 199 -10.22 -8.72 -13.24
N ILE A 200 -10.04 -9.96 -13.73
CA ILE A 200 -10.16 -10.26 -15.15
C ILE A 200 -11.58 -10.07 -15.69
N VAL A 201 -12.60 -10.40 -14.89
CA VAL A 201 -13.99 -10.26 -15.31
C VAL A 201 -14.35 -8.78 -15.54
N PRO A 202 -14.20 -7.85 -14.59
CA PRO A 202 -14.45 -6.45 -14.86
C PRO A 202 -13.50 -5.86 -15.92
N ALA A 203 -12.24 -6.33 -16.02
CA ALA A 203 -11.32 -5.90 -17.06
C ALA A 203 -11.84 -6.18 -18.48
N CYS A 204 -12.58 -7.26 -18.69
CA CYS A 204 -13.22 -7.55 -19.99
C CYS A 204 -14.28 -6.50 -20.38
N PHE A 205 -14.91 -5.83 -19.42
CA PHE A 205 -15.89 -4.77 -19.71
C PHE A 205 -15.23 -3.41 -19.96
N GLU A 206 -13.97 -3.22 -19.56
CA GLU A 206 -13.22 -1.99 -19.82
C GLU A 206 -12.74 -1.85 -21.27
N GLN A 207 -12.78 -2.92 -22.05
CA GLN A 207 -12.41 -2.96 -23.49
C GLN A 207 -11.03 -2.33 -23.78
N ALA A 208 -10.06 -2.57 -22.89
CA ALA A 208 -8.72 -2.01 -23.00
C ALA A 208 -8.01 -2.38 -24.33
N TRP A 209 -8.39 -3.48 -24.97
CA TRP A 209 -7.88 -3.90 -26.27
C TRP A 209 -8.27 -2.97 -27.44
N ASN A 210 -9.30 -2.13 -27.25
CA ASN A 210 -9.70 -1.12 -28.24
C ASN A 210 -8.96 0.21 -28.06
N MET A 211 -8.16 0.34 -26.99
CA MET A 211 -7.38 1.55 -26.71
C MET A 211 -6.02 1.49 -27.40
N PRO A 212 -5.44 2.65 -27.77
CA PRO A 212 -4.07 2.69 -28.28
C PRO A 212 -3.11 2.17 -27.20
N ILE A 213 -2.10 1.42 -27.63
CA ILE A 213 -1.07 0.90 -26.73
C ILE A 213 -0.23 2.05 -26.19
N ASP A 214 -0.31 2.29 -24.89
CA ASP A 214 0.57 3.21 -24.17
C ASP A 214 1.74 2.45 -23.56
N ALA A 215 2.92 2.62 -24.14
CA ALA A 215 4.13 1.96 -23.67
C ALA A 215 4.54 2.38 -22.25
N ALA A 216 4.26 3.63 -21.86
CA ALA A 216 4.56 4.12 -20.51
C ALA A 216 3.65 3.45 -19.47
N ALA A 217 2.35 3.32 -19.77
CA ALA A 217 1.41 2.63 -18.89
C ALA A 217 1.75 1.12 -18.77
N LEU A 218 2.09 0.45 -19.87
CA LEU A 218 2.52 -0.96 -19.86
C LEU A 218 3.83 -1.14 -19.08
N GLY A 219 4.81 -0.26 -19.29
CA GLY A 219 6.05 -0.22 -18.52
C GLY A 219 5.79 -0.01 -17.03
N GLY A 220 4.83 0.85 -16.69
CA GLY A 220 4.36 1.06 -15.32
C GLY A 220 3.75 -0.20 -14.70
N VAL A 221 2.92 -0.93 -15.43
CA VAL A 221 2.35 -2.22 -14.96
C VAL A 221 3.44 -3.27 -14.75
N LEU A 222 4.40 -3.38 -15.68
CA LEU A 222 5.53 -4.30 -15.54
C LEU A 222 6.38 -3.95 -14.32
N TYR A 223 6.72 -2.67 -14.14
CA TYR A 223 7.42 -2.19 -12.96
C TYR A 223 6.64 -2.54 -11.68
N TYR A 224 5.32 -2.28 -11.67
CA TYR A 224 4.47 -2.52 -10.52
C TYR A 224 4.39 -4.03 -10.17
N ALA A 225 4.37 -4.90 -11.17
CA ALA A 225 4.40 -6.34 -10.97
C ALA A 225 5.75 -6.82 -10.39
N LEU A 226 6.86 -6.32 -10.94
CA LEU A 226 8.20 -6.83 -10.59
C LEU A 226 8.75 -6.18 -9.31
N VAL A 227 8.66 -4.84 -9.18
CA VAL A 227 9.35 -4.11 -8.11
C VAL A 227 8.51 -4.09 -6.82
N PRO A 228 7.39 -3.37 -6.68
CA PRO A 228 6.67 -3.36 -5.42
C PRO A 228 5.95 -4.68 -5.10
N THR A 229 5.55 -5.47 -6.12
CA THR A 229 4.85 -6.74 -5.85
C THR A 229 5.83 -7.88 -5.60
N VAL A 230 6.61 -8.31 -6.58
CA VAL A 230 7.45 -9.50 -6.42
C VAL A 230 8.68 -9.21 -5.54
N ALA A 231 9.49 -8.22 -5.91
CA ALA A 231 10.68 -7.88 -5.14
C ALA A 231 10.33 -7.26 -3.77
N GLY A 232 9.30 -6.40 -3.71
CA GLY A 232 8.85 -5.76 -2.47
C GLY A 232 8.43 -6.77 -1.41
N PHE A 233 7.64 -7.78 -1.76
CA PHE A 233 7.29 -8.85 -0.82
C PHE A 233 8.52 -9.64 -0.35
N VAL A 234 9.39 -10.04 -1.26
CA VAL A 234 10.61 -10.77 -0.88
C VAL A 234 11.48 -9.94 0.06
N LEU A 235 11.75 -8.68 -0.30
CA LEU A 235 12.56 -7.76 0.51
C LEU A 235 11.93 -7.50 1.88
N TRP A 236 10.61 -7.26 1.92
CA TRP A 236 9.91 -7.01 3.18
C TRP A 236 10.03 -8.19 4.14
N TYR A 237 9.79 -9.42 3.67
CA TYR A 237 9.85 -10.59 4.54
C TYR A 237 11.27 -10.95 4.96
N GLU A 238 12.25 -10.81 4.05
CA GLU A 238 13.66 -10.99 4.37
C GLU A 238 14.15 -9.94 5.39
N GLY A 239 13.66 -8.72 5.25
CA GLY A 239 13.96 -7.61 6.17
C GLY A 239 13.30 -7.82 7.53
N ALA A 240 11.99 -8.01 7.56
CA ALA A 240 11.20 -8.15 8.79
C ALA A 240 11.62 -9.36 9.65
N ALA A 241 12.16 -10.41 9.02
CA ALA A 241 12.70 -11.56 9.75
C ALA A 241 14.01 -11.24 10.53
N ARG A 242 14.67 -10.11 10.24
CA ARG A 242 15.99 -9.75 10.81
C ARG A 242 15.95 -8.55 11.75
N VAL A 243 14.81 -7.86 11.82
CA VAL A 243 14.61 -6.68 12.67
C VAL A 243 13.42 -6.88 13.61
N SER A 244 13.29 -6.07 14.65
CA SER A 244 12.11 -6.11 15.51
C SER A 244 10.88 -5.53 14.79
N GLY A 245 9.67 -5.92 15.22
CA GLY A 245 8.44 -5.38 14.67
C GLY A 245 8.32 -3.85 14.79
N ALA A 246 8.87 -3.26 15.87
CA ALA A 246 8.93 -1.81 16.05
C ALA A 246 9.84 -1.15 15.00
N GLU A 247 11.01 -1.74 14.74
CA GLU A 247 11.95 -1.25 13.73
C GLU A 247 11.39 -1.38 12.32
N ALA A 248 10.74 -2.50 12.01
CA ALA A 248 10.02 -2.68 10.74
C ALA A 248 8.91 -1.65 10.58
N GLY A 249 8.15 -1.38 11.66
CA GLY A 249 7.12 -0.34 11.68
C GLY A 249 7.67 1.06 11.38
N LEU A 250 8.86 1.41 11.90
CA LEU A 250 9.49 2.69 11.59
C LEU A 250 9.88 2.82 10.11
N MET A 251 10.24 1.72 9.44
CA MET A 251 10.57 1.77 8.02
C MET A 251 9.38 2.14 7.15
N THR A 252 8.13 1.93 7.61
CA THR A 252 6.93 2.37 6.87
C THR A 252 6.85 3.89 6.71
N ALA A 253 7.53 4.65 7.55
CA ALA A 253 7.68 6.10 7.42
C ALA A 253 8.37 6.53 6.10
N LEU A 254 9.11 5.63 5.46
CA LEU A 254 9.71 5.90 4.15
C LEU A 254 8.69 5.97 3.01
N VAL A 255 7.48 5.42 3.19
CA VAL A 255 6.43 5.43 2.15
C VAL A 255 6.04 6.85 1.75
N PRO A 256 5.55 7.72 2.64
CA PRO A 256 5.17 9.08 2.26
C PRO A 256 6.36 9.93 1.81
N VAL A 257 7.53 9.73 2.42
CA VAL A 257 8.75 10.47 2.05
C VAL A 257 9.18 10.11 0.62
N SER A 258 9.24 8.81 0.30
CA SER A 258 9.64 8.35 -1.04
C SER A 258 8.58 8.70 -2.09
N ALA A 259 7.29 8.60 -1.77
CA ALA A 259 6.21 8.99 -2.68
C ALA A 259 6.32 10.47 -3.05
N LEU A 260 6.47 11.37 -2.07
CA LEU A 260 6.62 12.82 -2.30
C LEU A 260 7.91 13.14 -3.06
N ALA A 261 9.03 12.54 -2.67
CA ALA A 261 10.31 12.73 -3.35
C ALA A 261 10.26 12.26 -4.81
N LEU A 262 9.68 11.08 -5.07
CA LEU A 262 9.54 10.56 -6.43
C LEU A 262 8.53 11.36 -7.26
N ALA A 263 7.46 11.88 -6.68
CA ALA A 263 6.52 12.77 -7.35
C ALA A 263 7.24 14.05 -7.83
N ALA A 264 8.04 14.66 -6.96
CA ALA A 264 8.82 15.86 -7.31
C ALA A 264 9.89 15.56 -8.38
N LEU A 265 10.62 14.44 -8.25
CA LEU A 265 11.75 14.13 -9.14
C LEU A 265 11.30 13.60 -10.50
N LEU A 266 10.33 12.70 -10.54
CA LEU A 266 9.93 11.98 -11.77
C LEU A 266 8.76 12.66 -12.49
N LEU A 267 7.78 13.17 -11.74
CA LEU A 267 6.61 13.85 -12.32
C LEU A 267 6.77 15.36 -12.35
N ARG A 268 7.85 15.91 -11.76
CA ARG A 268 8.10 17.34 -11.63
C ARG A 268 6.95 18.09 -10.96
N GLU A 269 6.22 17.41 -10.06
CA GLU A 269 5.17 18.05 -9.28
C GLU A 269 5.80 19.03 -8.27
N PRO A 270 5.31 20.29 -8.19
CA PRO A 270 5.78 21.21 -7.17
C PRO A 270 5.39 20.73 -5.79
N VAL A 271 6.35 20.70 -4.87
CA VAL A 271 6.09 20.31 -3.47
C VAL A 271 5.50 21.51 -2.74
N SER A 272 4.28 21.35 -2.23
CA SER A 272 3.61 22.40 -1.46
C SER A 272 3.99 22.35 0.03
N ALA A 273 3.86 23.48 0.73
CA ALA A 273 4.03 23.55 2.17
C ALA A 273 3.01 22.65 2.91
N ALA A 274 1.80 22.51 2.37
CA ALA A 274 0.77 21.62 2.88
C ALA A 274 1.21 20.15 2.83
N GLN A 275 1.82 19.71 1.73
CA GLN A 275 2.35 18.35 1.58
C GLN A 275 3.50 18.08 2.55
N LEU A 276 4.42 19.03 2.74
CA LEU A 276 5.50 18.91 3.72
C LEU A 276 4.96 18.80 5.14
N THR A 277 3.96 19.64 5.50
CA THR A 277 3.28 19.56 6.79
C THR A 277 2.55 18.25 6.96
N GLY A 278 1.86 17.78 5.92
CA GLY A 278 1.18 16.48 5.91
C GLY A 278 2.14 15.32 6.15
N VAL A 279 3.28 15.29 5.45
CA VAL A 279 4.33 14.28 5.67
C VAL A 279 4.86 14.35 7.09
N ALA A 280 5.15 15.54 7.62
CA ALA A 280 5.63 15.70 8.98
C ALA A 280 4.63 15.17 10.01
N CYS A 281 3.33 15.46 9.84
CA CYS A 281 2.27 14.92 10.70
C CYS A 281 2.20 13.40 10.64
N VAL A 282 2.26 12.82 9.44
CA VAL A 282 2.21 11.37 9.25
C VAL A 282 3.44 10.69 9.85
N LEU A 283 4.64 11.26 9.68
CA LEU A 283 5.86 10.77 10.31
C LEU A 283 5.74 10.79 11.84
N GLY A 284 5.22 11.89 12.41
CA GLY A 284 4.92 12.00 13.83
C GLY A 284 3.90 10.96 14.30
N ALA A 285 2.86 10.69 13.52
CA ALA A 285 1.87 9.66 13.81
C ALA A 285 2.48 8.26 13.83
N VAL A 286 3.33 7.91 12.86
CA VAL A 286 4.05 6.63 12.82
C VAL A 286 4.95 6.47 14.03
N MET A 287 5.69 7.52 14.41
CA MET A 287 6.53 7.50 15.60
C MET A 287 5.71 7.31 16.88
N LEU A 288 4.61 8.04 17.05
CA LEU A 288 3.72 7.90 18.21
C LEU A 288 3.11 6.50 18.30
N ALA A 289 2.64 5.94 17.19
CA ALA A 289 2.08 4.59 17.14
C ALA A 289 3.15 3.53 17.50
N THR A 290 4.36 3.68 17.02
CA THR A 290 5.45 2.71 17.21
C THR A 290 6.02 2.75 18.63
N PHE A 291 6.35 3.95 19.15
CA PHE A 291 6.92 4.10 20.49
C PHE A 291 5.88 3.97 21.60
N GLY A 292 4.62 4.39 21.34
CA GLY A 292 3.55 4.25 22.31
C GLY A 292 3.22 2.77 22.63
N GLN A 293 3.35 1.88 21.67
CA GLN A 293 3.19 0.44 21.88
C GLN A 293 4.33 -0.16 22.72
N SER A 294 5.56 0.29 22.51
CA SER A 294 6.72 -0.19 23.28
C SER A 294 6.68 0.21 24.75
N LEU A 295 6.14 1.39 25.08
CA LEU A 295 5.96 1.87 26.44
C LEU A 295 4.79 1.16 27.16
N GLY A 296 3.73 0.81 26.45
CA GLY A 296 2.61 0.04 26.96
C GLY A 296 2.99 -1.40 27.33
N ALA A 297 3.78 -2.06 26.49
CA ALA A 297 4.26 -3.42 26.74
C ALA A 297 5.20 -3.51 27.97
N ARG A 298 6.01 -2.46 28.23
CA ARG A 298 6.89 -2.38 29.42
C ARG A 298 6.14 -2.14 30.75
N LYS A 299 4.91 -1.63 30.71
CA LYS A 299 4.10 -1.41 31.93
C LYS A 299 3.28 -2.63 32.34
N MET A 300 3.17 -3.64 31.49
CA MET A 300 2.43 -4.89 31.76
C MET A 300 3.34 -6.09 32.01
N ALA A 301 4.65 -5.93 31.88
CA ALA A 301 5.69 -6.89 32.29
C ALA A 301 6.31 -6.48 33.63
#